data_34247c4dc5846827def43a70ffba46ff
#
_entry.id   34247c4dc5846827def43a70ffba46ff
#
_cell.length_a   1.000
_cell.length_b   1.000
_cell.length_c   1.000
_cell.angle_alpha   90.00
_cell.angle_beta   90.00
_cell.angle_gamma   90.00
#
_symmetry.space_group_name_H-M   'P 1'
#
loop_
_entity.id
_entity.type
_entity.pdbx_description
1 polymer ?
#
loop_
_entity_poly.entity_id
_entity_poly.type
_entity_poly.pdbx_seq_one_letter_code
_entity_poly.pdbx_strand_id
1 'polypeptide(L)'
;MGDYSCKHRKPWMLNRAHLRSLSDVDIRLVRIFITVTECGGFAASEVELNIGRSTISKHISDLELRIGLKLCNRGPSGFSLTPEGELVLEASRRLLASIDGFQAEIDSIHTHLTGTLRLGLFDQSSTNPRAQVDGAIRAFDALAPDVALEIALAAPGVLEARVTDGSLDLAIVPIHRDSSLLSYQPLYTEHMTLYCGVGHPLFDIPQSTPLAELDLAQYKYAGYAFNSPNMHAAASLGLERSARVQEEEALSLLVQSGRYLGFLADHVAAAFLRKGHVRPVAPGETAYATTFAAVARRNPEPDRKTREFLECLRAAHPDP
;
A
#
# COMPACT_ATOMS: atom_id res chain seq x y z
N MET A 1 36.03 -33.73 50.59
CA MET A 1 36.44 -32.93 49.44
C MET A 1 35.33 -33.11 48.44
N GLY A 2 34.47 -32.14 48.38
CA GLY A 2 33.19 -32.20 47.66
C GLY A 2 33.30 -31.75 46.23
N ASP A 3 32.70 -32.54 45.39
CA ASP A 3 32.57 -32.31 43.95
C ASP A 3 31.24 -31.56 43.69
N TYR A 4 31.34 -30.26 43.37
CA TYR A 4 30.20 -29.44 42.96
C TYR A 4 30.12 -29.36 41.42
N SER A 5 29.51 -30.38 40.85
CA SER A 5 29.11 -30.36 39.44
C SER A 5 27.77 -29.64 39.29
N CYS A 6 27.80 -28.35 38.95
CA CYS A 6 26.68 -27.52 38.67
C CYS A 6 26.13 -27.81 37.25
N LYS A 7 25.10 -28.64 37.15
CA LYS A 7 24.38 -28.89 35.90
C LYS A 7 23.44 -27.73 35.60
N HIS A 8 23.91 -26.68 34.95
CA HIS A 8 23.01 -25.72 34.27
C HIS A 8 22.48 -26.32 32.96
N ARG A 9 21.37 -27.04 33.02
CA ARG A 9 20.56 -27.28 31.86
C ARG A 9 19.83 -25.99 31.51
N LYS A 10 20.17 -25.44 30.34
CA LYS A 10 19.45 -24.31 29.74
C LYS A 10 18.03 -24.74 29.32
N PRO A 11 16.95 -24.14 29.79
CA PRO A 11 15.56 -24.61 29.56
C PRO A 11 15.02 -24.45 28.13
N TRP A 12 15.79 -23.86 27.22
CA TRP A 12 15.30 -23.50 25.87
C TRP A 12 15.63 -24.52 24.77
N MET A 13 16.19 -25.70 25.12
CA MET A 13 16.52 -26.74 24.14
C MET A 13 15.47 -27.85 24.05
N LEU A 14 14.19 -27.56 24.25
CA LEU A 14 13.15 -28.56 24.10
C LEU A 14 12.11 -28.12 23.08
N ASN A 15 12.07 -28.92 22.04
CA ASN A 15 11.06 -29.03 20.98
C ASN A 15 11.22 -28.10 19.79
N ARG A 16 12.09 -28.48 18.85
CA ARG A 16 11.93 -28.11 17.46
C ARG A 16 10.72 -28.84 16.90
N ALA A 17 9.52 -28.31 17.16
CA ALA A 17 8.36 -28.63 16.36
C ALA A 17 8.60 -27.96 14.98
N HIS A 18 9.14 -28.72 14.04
CA HIS A 18 9.22 -28.26 12.66
C HIS A 18 7.93 -28.68 11.97
N LEU A 19 7.30 -27.74 11.30
CA LEU A 19 6.25 -28.02 10.31
C LEU A 19 6.88 -28.91 9.23
N ARG A 20 6.75 -30.23 9.37
CA ARG A 20 7.35 -31.21 8.45
C ARG A 20 6.55 -31.38 7.16
N SER A 21 5.28 -31.02 7.18
CA SER A 21 4.37 -30.99 6.05
C SER A 21 3.21 -30.06 6.35
N LEU A 22 2.73 -29.35 5.35
CA LEU A 22 1.51 -28.56 5.44
C LEU A 22 0.29 -29.46 5.26
N SER A 23 -0.70 -29.28 6.13
CA SER A 23 -2.02 -29.93 6.06
C SER A 23 -3.11 -28.87 5.93
N ASP A 24 -4.34 -29.30 5.59
CA ASP A 24 -5.50 -28.40 5.53
C ASP A 24 -5.74 -27.66 6.85
N VAL A 25 -5.42 -28.31 7.98
CA VAL A 25 -5.51 -27.69 9.30
C VAL A 25 -4.54 -26.52 9.42
N ASP A 26 -3.32 -26.66 8.90
CA ASP A 26 -2.30 -25.59 8.94
C ASP A 26 -2.74 -24.40 8.10
N ILE A 27 -3.26 -24.64 6.91
CA ILE A 27 -3.79 -23.59 6.03
C ILE A 27 -4.93 -22.84 6.70
N ARG A 28 -5.84 -23.56 7.38
CA ARG A 28 -6.92 -22.93 8.14
C ARG A 28 -6.39 -22.08 9.30
N LEU A 29 -5.42 -22.57 10.06
CA LEU A 29 -4.82 -21.82 11.17
C LEU A 29 -4.07 -20.59 10.67
N VAL A 30 -3.40 -20.67 9.54
CA VAL A 30 -2.74 -19.56 8.86
C VAL A 30 -3.76 -18.48 8.46
N ARG A 31 -4.89 -18.84 7.87
CA ARG A 31 -5.98 -17.90 7.53
C ARG A 31 -6.48 -17.16 8.77
N ILE A 32 -6.76 -17.90 9.86
CA ILE A 32 -7.19 -17.30 11.14
C ILE A 32 -6.12 -16.33 11.68
N PHE A 33 -4.84 -16.68 11.60
CA PHE A 33 -3.75 -15.82 12.06
C PHE A 33 -3.68 -14.50 11.28
N ILE A 34 -3.80 -14.55 9.95
CA ILE A 34 -3.85 -13.36 9.10
C ILE A 34 -5.04 -12.48 9.49
N THR A 35 -6.25 -13.04 9.58
CA THR A 35 -7.46 -12.30 9.95
C THR A 35 -7.35 -11.65 11.32
N VAL A 36 -6.81 -12.36 12.33
CA VAL A 36 -6.59 -11.80 13.67
C VAL A 36 -5.64 -10.60 13.63
N THR A 37 -4.63 -10.67 12.78
CA THR A 37 -3.65 -9.58 12.63
C THR A 37 -4.27 -8.36 11.93
N GLU A 38 -5.04 -8.59 10.88
CA GLU A 38 -5.70 -7.53 10.09
C GLU A 38 -6.81 -6.83 10.89
N CYS A 39 -7.55 -7.56 11.70
CA CYS A 39 -8.54 -6.99 12.62
C CYS A 39 -7.90 -6.29 13.84
N GLY A 40 -6.58 -6.37 14.04
CA GLY A 40 -5.90 -5.76 15.18
C GLY A 40 -6.08 -6.49 16.51
N GLY A 41 -6.53 -7.77 16.48
CA GLY A 41 -6.60 -8.63 17.67
C GLY A 41 -7.79 -9.56 17.76
N PHE A 42 -7.77 -10.37 18.82
CA PHE A 42 -8.71 -11.48 19.01
C PHE A 42 -10.18 -11.06 19.13
N ALA A 43 -10.47 -9.95 19.81
CA ALA A 43 -11.84 -9.50 20.02
C ALA A 43 -12.44 -8.91 18.72
N ALA A 44 -11.65 -8.16 17.98
CA ALA A 44 -12.09 -7.55 16.73
C ALA A 44 -12.34 -8.60 15.62
N SER A 45 -11.63 -9.74 15.67
CA SER A 45 -11.78 -10.81 14.68
C SER A 45 -12.93 -11.80 14.96
N GLU A 46 -13.64 -11.69 16.11
CA GLU A 46 -14.78 -12.57 16.42
C GLU A 46 -15.91 -12.42 15.39
N VAL A 47 -16.17 -11.20 14.95
CA VAL A 47 -17.23 -10.90 13.98
C VAL A 47 -16.83 -11.44 12.60
N GLU A 48 -15.61 -11.16 12.17
CA GLU A 48 -15.11 -11.55 10.85
C GLU A 48 -15.01 -13.07 10.70
N LEU A 49 -14.51 -13.74 11.74
CA LEU A 49 -14.34 -15.20 11.73
C LEU A 49 -15.60 -15.97 12.12
N ASN A 50 -16.62 -15.29 12.65
CA ASN A 50 -17.85 -15.89 13.20
C ASN A 50 -17.58 -17.04 14.21
N ILE A 51 -16.52 -16.87 15.03
CA ILE A 51 -16.15 -17.81 16.12
C ILE A 51 -15.73 -17.04 17.34
N GLY A 52 -16.01 -17.60 18.53
CA GLY A 52 -15.72 -16.92 19.79
C GLY A 52 -14.22 -16.77 20.07
N ARG A 53 -13.85 -15.72 20.79
CA ARG A 53 -12.49 -15.31 21.16
C ARG A 53 -11.65 -16.45 21.76
N SER A 54 -12.23 -17.31 22.60
CA SER A 54 -11.54 -18.47 23.20
C SER A 54 -11.10 -19.47 22.14
N THR A 55 -11.94 -19.71 21.12
CA THR A 55 -11.64 -20.58 19.98
C THR A 55 -10.55 -19.98 19.10
N ILE A 56 -10.63 -18.70 18.80
CA ILE A 56 -9.58 -17.96 18.05
C ILE A 56 -8.24 -18.08 18.79
N SER A 57 -8.25 -17.79 20.11
CA SER A 57 -7.04 -17.88 20.95
C SER A 57 -6.44 -19.27 20.94
N LYS A 58 -7.28 -20.34 20.96
CA LYS A 58 -6.85 -21.72 20.85
C LYS A 58 -6.20 -21.98 19.47
N HIS A 59 -6.83 -21.56 18.38
CA HIS A 59 -6.29 -21.74 17.04
C HIS A 59 -4.93 -21.07 16.86
N ILE A 60 -4.73 -19.86 17.38
CA ILE A 60 -3.42 -19.20 17.36
C ILE A 60 -2.40 -19.98 18.21
N SER A 61 -2.78 -20.48 19.39
CA SER A 61 -1.89 -21.30 20.20
C SER A 61 -1.53 -22.62 19.52
N ASP A 62 -2.46 -23.23 18.82
CA ASP A 62 -2.23 -24.46 18.04
C ASP A 62 -1.24 -24.18 16.88
N LEU A 63 -1.36 -23.04 16.20
CA LEU A 63 -0.42 -22.61 15.16
C LEU A 63 0.98 -22.37 15.74
N GLU A 64 1.08 -21.62 16.85
CA GLU A 64 2.34 -21.35 17.57
C GLU A 64 3.04 -22.67 17.97
N LEU A 65 2.28 -23.65 18.48
CA LEU A 65 2.79 -24.95 18.85
C LEU A 65 3.32 -25.73 17.64
N ARG A 66 2.61 -25.73 16.52
CA ARG A 66 2.98 -26.45 15.29
C ARG A 66 4.21 -25.84 14.63
N ILE A 67 4.32 -24.50 14.61
CA ILE A 67 5.47 -23.78 14.06
C ILE A 67 6.66 -23.80 15.05
N GLY A 68 6.39 -23.91 16.35
CA GLY A 68 7.41 -23.84 17.41
C GLY A 68 7.87 -22.43 17.69
N LEU A 69 7.10 -21.40 17.31
CA LEU A 69 7.39 -19.99 17.50
C LEU A 69 6.21 -19.30 18.18
N LYS A 70 6.49 -18.29 18.98
CA LYS A 70 5.47 -17.40 19.50
C LYS A 70 5.22 -16.29 18.48
N LEU A 71 3.97 -16.14 18.03
CA LEU A 71 3.61 -15.22 16.94
C LEU A 71 3.05 -13.90 17.44
N CYS A 72 2.39 -13.90 18.60
CA CYS A 72 1.79 -12.69 19.15
C CYS A 72 1.93 -12.57 20.67
N ASN A 73 1.98 -11.34 21.15
CA ASN A 73 1.88 -10.98 22.52
C ASN A 73 0.40 -10.74 22.88
N ARG A 74 0.04 -11.19 24.09
CA ARG A 74 -1.31 -11.08 24.66
C ARG A 74 -1.17 -10.47 26.05
N GLY A 75 -1.81 -9.37 26.32
CA GLY A 75 -1.71 -8.76 27.65
C GLY A 75 -2.60 -7.53 27.81
N PRO A 76 -2.51 -6.86 28.96
CA PRO A 76 -3.26 -5.62 29.24
C PRO A 76 -2.96 -4.50 28.25
N SER A 77 -1.77 -4.53 27.61
CA SER A 77 -1.34 -3.58 26.57
C SER A 77 -1.93 -3.86 25.20
N GLY A 78 -2.77 -4.89 25.04
CA GLY A 78 -3.42 -5.22 23.77
C GLY A 78 -2.75 -6.35 23.01
N PHE A 79 -3.08 -6.43 21.72
CA PHE A 79 -2.52 -7.37 20.74
C PHE A 79 -1.33 -6.73 20.01
N SER A 80 -0.24 -7.47 19.86
CA SER A 80 0.88 -7.10 18.98
C SER A 80 1.57 -8.35 18.45
N LEU A 81 2.13 -8.29 17.26
CA LEU A 81 2.98 -9.35 16.73
C LEU A 81 4.33 -9.39 17.46
N THR A 82 4.96 -10.55 17.48
CA THR A 82 6.38 -10.68 17.77
C THR A 82 7.19 -10.47 16.49
N PRO A 83 8.52 -10.21 16.54
CA PRO A 83 9.35 -10.18 15.34
C PRO A 83 9.24 -11.45 14.49
N GLU A 84 9.16 -12.61 15.14
CA GLU A 84 8.93 -13.90 14.48
C GLU A 84 7.52 -13.96 13.88
N GLY A 85 6.52 -13.37 14.56
CA GLY A 85 5.14 -13.27 14.08
C GLY A 85 5.03 -12.45 12.80
N GLU A 86 5.76 -11.37 12.67
CA GLU A 86 5.81 -10.56 11.44
C GLU A 86 6.38 -11.37 10.26
N LEU A 87 7.48 -12.08 10.47
CA LEU A 87 8.08 -12.94 9.44
C LEU A 87 7.15 -14.09 9.02
N VAL A 88 6.45 -14.69 9.99
CA VAL A 88 5.46 -15.75 9.72
C VAL A 88 4.25 -15.18 9.01
N LEU A 89 3.79 -13.96 9.32
CA LEU A 89 2.70 -13.29 8.62
C LEU A 89 3.02 -13.10 7.13
N GLU A 90 4.20 -12.58 6.82
CA GLU A 90 4.64 -12.44 5.43
C GLU A 90 4.72 -13.78 4.69
N ALA A 91 5.31 -14.79 5.34
CA ALA A 91 5.39 -16.16 4.77
C ALA A 91 4.00 -16.75 4.56
N SER A 92 3.06 -16.51 5.48
CA SER A 92 1.68 -16.95 5.41
C SER A 92 0.92 -16.34 4.24
N ARG A 93 1.09 -15.04 4.02
CA ARG A 93 0.50 -14.33 2.88
C ARG A 93 1.02 -14.88 1.55
N ARG A 94 2.34 -15.10 1.43
CA ARG A 94 2.94 -15.71 0.22
C ARG A 94 2.41 -17.12 -0.03
N LEU A 95 2.21 -17.92 1.02
CA LEU A 95 1.64 -19.26 0.90
C LEU A 95 0.22 -19.21 0.35
N LEU A 96 -0.66 -18.38 0.93
CA LEU A 96 -2.05 -18.26 0.47
C LEU A 96 -2.11 -17.74 -0.97
N ALA A 97 -1.30 -16.74 -1.31
CA ALA A 97 -1.21 -16.25 -2.69
C ALA A 97 -0.76 -17.34 -3.68
N SER A 98 0.12 -18.26 -3.25
CA SER A 98 0.54 -19.38 -4.09
C SER A 98 -0.58 -20.41 -4.27
N ILE A 99 -1.40 -20.65 -3.24
CA ILE A 99 -2.58 -21.52 -3.32
C ILE A 99 -3.62 -20.89 -4.25
N ASP A 100 -3.91 -19.61 -4.09
CA ASP A 100 -4.84 -18.87 -4.95
C ASP A 100 -4.34 -18.86 -6.41
N GLY A 101 -3.03 -18.71 -6.63
CA GLY A 101 -2.40 -18.81 -7.95
C GLY A 101 -2.56 -20.18 -8.60
N PHE A 102 -2.36 -21.25 -7.83
CA PHE A 102 -2.58 -22.63 -8.31
C PHE A 102 -4.05 -22.84 -8.68
N GLN A 103 -5.00 -22.39 -7.86
CA GLN A 103 -6.43 -22.45 -8.19
C GLN A 103 -6.74 -21.70 -9.48
N ALA A 104 -6.21 -20.50 -9.64
CA ALA A 104 -6.37 -19.70 -10.85
C ALA A 104 -5.75 -20.37 -12.10
N GLU A 105 -4.64 -21.11 -11.96
CA GLU A 105 -4.08 -21.90 -13.06
C GLU A 105 -5.02 -23.04 -13.46
N ILE A 106 -5.59 -23.78 -12.50
CA ILE A 106 -6.59 -24.81 -12.77
C ILE A 106 -7.84 -24.22 -13.44
N ASP A 107 -8.33 -23.09 -12.91
CA ASP A 107 -9.49 -22.37 -13.48
C ASP A 107 -9.19 -21.83 -14.89
N SER A 108 -7.93 -21.54 -15.21
CA SER A 108 -7.52 -21.10 -16.54
C SER A 108 -7.60 -22.20 -17.61
N ILE A 109 -7.67 -23.45 -17.21
CA ILE A 109 -7.96 -24.59 -18.09
C ILE A 109 -9.46 -24.56 -18.50
N HIS A 110 -10.30 -23.94 -17.70
CA HIS A 110 -11.69 -23.66 -18.02
C HIS A 110 -11.78 -22.34 -18.80
N THR A 111 -12.74 -22.25 -19.71
CA THR A 111 -12.91 -21.11 -20.65
C THR A 111 -13.26 -19.77 -19.98
N HIS A 112 -13.65 -19.76 -18.70
CA HIS A 112 -14.11 -18.60 -17.96
C HIS A 112 -13.13 -18.17 -16.88
N LEU A 113 -12.84 -16.86 -16.78
CA LEU A 113 -12.10 -16.27 -15.67
C LEU A 113 -13.03 -16.14 -14.47
N THR A 114 -12.57 -16.58 -13.30
CA THR A 114 -13.30 -16.53 -12.03
C THR A 114 -12.40 -16.12 -10.88
N GLY A 115 -12.95 -15.95 -9.69
CA GLY A 115 -12.20 -15.63 -8.47
C GLY A 115 -12.19 -14.13 -8.16
N THR A 116 -11.14 -13.65 -7.51
CA THR A 116 -11.01 -12.25 -7.07
C THR A 116 -9.75 -11.62 -7.64
N LEU A 117 -9.87 -10.41 -8.21
CA LEU A 117 -8.75 -9.54 -8.58
C LEU A 117 -8.59 -8.45 -7.51
N ARG A 118 -7.44 -8.43 -6.85
CA ARG A 118 -7.11 -7.48 -5.77
C ARG A 118 -6.24 -6.37 -6.31
N LEU A 119 -6.83 -5.17 -6.44
CA LEU A 119 -6.21 -3.98 -7.01
C LEU A 119 -5.85 -2.98 -5.91
N GLY A 120 -4.59 -2.55 -5.87
CA GLY A 120 -4.15 -1.42 -5.06
C GLY A 120 -4.15 -0.12 -5.85
N LEU A 121 -4.66 0.97 -5.29
CA LEU A 121 -4.59 2.29 -5.89
C LEU A 121 -3.94 3.27 -4.92
N PHE A 122 -3.07 4.12 -5.44
CA PHE A 122 -2.70 5.32 -4.71
C PHE A 122 -3.80 6.37 -4.88
N ASP A 123 -3.91 7.22 -3.87
CA ASP A 123 -5.00 8.17 -3.63
C ASP A 123 -5.39 9.03 -4.86
N GLN A 124 -6.66 9.49 -4.90
CA GLN A 124 -7.21 10.45 -5.88
C GLN A 124 -7.21 10.03 -7.37
N SER A 125 -6.97 8.75 -7.69
CA SER A 125 -7.02 8.27 -9.09
C SER A 125 -8.35 8.54 -9.79
N SER A 126 -9.47 8.59 -9.05
CA SER A 126 -10.81 8.82 -9.60
C SER A 126 -11.03 10.25 -10.12
N THR A 127 -10.26 11.23 -9.65
CA THR A 127 -10.35 12.63 -10.10
C THR A 127 -9.39 12.97 -11.23
N ASN A 128 -8.46 12.04 -11.55
CA ASN A 128 -7.49 12.23 -12.61
C ASN A 128 -8.05 11.73 -13.96
N PRO A 129 -8.33 12.61 -14.93
CA PRO A 129 -8.87 12.20 -16.23
C PRO A 129 -7.87 11.35 -17.05
N ARG A 130 -6.57 11.34 -16.70
CA ARG A 130 -5.56 10.53 -17.36
C ARG A 130 -5.44 9.13 -16.76
N ALA A 131 -5.95 8.91 -15.55
CA ALA A 131 -5.82 7.61 -14.87
C ALA A 131 -6.59 6.48 -15.56
N GLN A 132 -7.71 6.76 -16.23
CA GLN A 132 -8.51 5.83 -17.07
C GLN A 132 -8.75 4.45 -16.43
N VAL A 133 -8.67 4.36 -15.10
CA VAL A 133 -8.86 3.10 -14.35
C VAL A 133 -10.30 2.61 -14.48
N ASP A 134 -11.25 3.52 -14.50
CA ASP A 134 -12.68 3.22 -14.72
C ASP A 134 -12.93 2.61 -16.10
N GLY A 135 -12.23 3.10 -17.12
CA GLY A 135 -12.25 2.54 -18.47
C GLY A 135 -11.71 1.11 -18.53
N ALA A 136 -10.57 0.88 -17.86
CA ALA A 136 -9.97 -0.45 -17.76
C ALA A 136 -10.86 -1.42 -16.98
N ILE A 137 -11.48 -0.98 -15.87
CA ILE A 137 -12.44 -1.78 -15.09
C ILE A 137 -13.63 -2.17 -15.96
N ARG A 138 -14.20 -1.24 -16.70
CA ARG A 138 -15.35 -1.51 -17.61
C ARG A 138 -14.99 -2.54 -18.68
N ALA A 139 -13.80 -2.42 -19.28
CA ALA A 139 -13.32 -3.36 -20.29
C ALA A 139 -13.10 -4.76 -19.71
N PHE A 140 -12.53 -4.82 -18.49
CA PHE A 140 -12.28 -6.06 -17.80
C PHE A 140 -13.57 -6.76 -17.35
N ASP A 141 -14.54 -6.03 -16.82
CA ASP A 141 -15.84 -6.58 -16.41
C ASP A 141 -16.59 -7.22 -17.59
N ALA A 142 -16.50 -6.60 -18.78
CA ALA A 142 -17.06 -7.17 -20.01
C ALA A 142 -16.34 -8.46 -20.45
N LEU A 143 -15.05 -8.60 -20.16
CA LEU A 143 -14.22 -9.77 -20.50
C LEU A 143 -14.35 -10.89 -19.46
N ALA A 144 -14.48 -10.53 -18.20
CA ALA A 144 -14.41 -11.43 -17.06
C ALA A 144 -15.49 -11.13 -16.00
N PRO A 145 -16.79 -11.27 -16.35
CA PRO A 145 -17.91 -10.86 -15.49
C PRO A 145 -18.03 -11.66 -14.19
N ASP A 146 -17.39 -12.84 -14.12
CA ASP A 146 -17.42 -13.71 -12.95
C ASP A 146 -16.22 -13.48 -12.00
N VAL A 147 -15.39 -12.45 -12.27
CA VAL A 147 -14.27 -12.05 -11.39
C VAL A 147 -14.71 -10.93 -10.47
N ALA A 148 -14.65 -11.16 -9.16
CA ALA A 148 -14.89 -10.12 -8.17
C ALA A 148 -13.69 -9.15 -8.12
N LEU A 149 -13.96 -7.84 -7.95
CA LEU A 149 -12.93 -6.83 -7.75
C LEU A 149 -12.86 -6.42 -6.27
N GLU A 150 -11.67 -6.46 -5.70
CA GLU A 150 -11.35 -5.88 -4.40
C GLU A 150 -10.36 -4.73 -4.61
N ILE A 151 -10.74 -3.52 -4.17
CA ILE A 151 -9.90 -2.33 -4.34
C ILE A 151 -9.47 -1.80 -2.98
N ALA A 152 -8.16 -1.57 -2.82
CA ALA A 152 -7.57 -1.02 -1.61
C ALA A 152 -6.82 0.28 -1.93
N LEU A 153 -6.95 1.27 -1.04
CA LEU A 153 -6.19 2.52 -1.10
C LEU A 153 -5.09 2.49 -0.04
N ALA A 154 -3.86 2.83 -0.40
CA ALA A 154 -2.76 2.97 0.55
C ALA A 154 -1.58 3.75 -0.06
N ALA A 155 -0.58 4.09 0.77
CA ALA A 155 0.67 4.70 0.33
C ALA A 155 1.46 3.76 -0.62
N PRO A 156 2.20 4.29 -1.61
CA PRO A 156 2.87 3.50 -2.65
C PRO A 156 3.72 2.36 -2.13
N GLY A 157 4.57 2.61 -1.12
CA GLY A 157 5.43 1.57 -0.54
C GLY A 157 4.65 0.43 0.15
N VAL A 158 3.48 0.73 0.72
CA VAL A 158 2.57 -0.29 1.30
C VAL A 158 1.95 -1.14 0.19
N LEU A 159 1.49 -0.49 -0.89
CA LEU A 159 0.92 -1.18 -2.05
C LEU A 159 1.95 -2.11 -2.72
N GLU A 160 3.18 -1.62 -2.95
CA GLU A 160 4.26 -2.44 -3.51
C GLU A 160 4.63 -3.63 -2.62
N ALA A 161 4.66 -3.44 -1.29
CA ALA A 161 4.89 -4.53 -0.35
C ALA A 161 3.77 -5.58 -0.43
N ARG A 162 2.51 -5.15 -0.51
CA ARG A 162 1.35 -6.03 -0.64
C ARG A 162 1.28 -6.73 -2.00
N VAL A 163 1.77 -6.13 -3.08
CA VAL A 163 1.97 -6.84 -4.35
C VAL A 163 3.08 -7.87 -4.21
N THR A 164 4.19 -7.53 -3.54
CA THR A 164 5.32 -8.45 -3.35
C THR A 164 4.94 -9.67 -2.51
N ASP A 165 4.16 -9.50 -1.43
CA ASP A 165 3.72 -10.60 -0.56
C ASP A 165 2.51 -11.37 -1.11
N GLY A 166 1.86 -10.86 -2.18
CA GLY A 166 0.74 -11.48 -2.88
C GLY A 166 -0.62 -11.22 -2.23
N SER A 167 -0.74 -10.29 -1.29
CA SER A 167 -2.02 -9.82 -0.76
C SER A 167 -2.74 -8.85 -1.71
N LEU A 168 -2.02 -8.31 -2.71
CA LEU A 168 -2.57 -7.65 -3.89
C LEU A 168 -2.03 -8.34 -5.15
N ASP A 169 -2.84 -8.42 -6.19
CA ASP A 169 -2.45 -8.98 -7.48
C ASP A 169 -1.67 -7.94 -8.30
N LEU A 170 -2.10 -6.67 -8.25
CA LEU A 170 -1.41 -5.53 -8.85
C LEU A 170 -1.73 -4.24 -8.08
N ALA A 171 -0.95 -3.19 -8.35
CA ALA A 171 -1.21 -1.84 -7.84
C ALA A 171 -0.91 -0.78 -8.89
N ILE A 172 -1.55 0.39 -8.81
CA ILE A 172 -1.24 1.58 -9.60
C ILE A 172 -0.63 2.62 -8.67
N VAL A 173 0.64 2.96 -8.90
CA VAL A 173 1.42 3.83 -8.03
C VAL A 173 2.34 4.76 -8.81
N PRO A 174 2.73 5.93 -8.26
CA PRO A 174 3.80 6.74 -8.84
C PRO A 174 5.13 5.99 -8.79
N ILE A 175 5.88 6.02 -9.88
CA ILE A 175 7.24 5.46 -9.93
C ILE A 175 8.15 6.34 -9.06
N HIS A 176 8.66 5.80 -7.97
CA HIS A 176 9.53 6.50 -7.04
C HIS A 176 10.80 5.72 -6.70
N ARG A 177 10.87 4.46 -7.09
CA ARG A 177 12.01 3.56 -6.93
C ARG A 177 11.92 2.39 -7.91
N ASP A 178 13.02 1.68 -8.11
CA ASP A 178 13.04 0.40 -8.79
C ASP A 178 13.06 -0.75 -7.80
N SER A 179 12.36 -1.82 -8.14
CA SER A 179 12.39 -3.08 -7.39
C SER A 179 12.64 -4.25 -8.36
N SER A 180 13.62 -5.08 -8.05
CA SER A 180 13.90 -6.30 -8.84
C SER A 180 12.80 -7.36 -8.73
N LEU A 181 11.93 -7.27 -7.71
CA LEU A 181 10.83 -8.20 -7.46
C LEU A 181 9.56 -7.84 -8.23
N LEU A 182 9.46 -6.59 -8.71
CA LEU A 182 8.28 -6.04 -9.33
C LEU A 182 8.55 -5.67 -10.80
N SER A 183 7.50 -5.73 -11.61
CA SER A 183 7.47 -5.17 -12.97
C SER A 183 6.62 -3.90 -12.94
N TYR A 184 7.06 -2.88 -13.66
CA TYR A 184 6.40 -1.60 -13.76
C TYR A 184 5.98 -1.36 -15.20
N GLN A 185 4.68 -1.23 -15.45
CA GLN A 185 4.11 -0.87 -16.75
C GLN A 185 3.66 0.60 -16.65
N PRO A 186 4.36 1.56 -17.29
CA PRO A 186 3.93 2.96 -17.31
C PRO A 186 2.51 3.10 -17.88
N LEU A 187 1.72 3.99 -17.28
CA LEU A 187 0.33 4.25 -17.67
C LEU A 187 0.11 5.70 -18.08
N TYR A 188 0.42 6.64 -17.19
CA TYR A 188 0.19 8.07 -17.42
C TYR A 188 1.16 8.92 -16.60
N THR A 189 1.25 10.19 -16.99
CA THR A 189 2.03 11.19 -16.27
C THR A 189 1.11 12.17 -15.56
N GLU A 190 1.39 12.44 -14.28
CA GLU A 190 0.70 13.41 -13.45
C GLU A 190 1.60 14.63 -13.22
N HIS A 191 1.01 15.82 -13.30
CA HIS A 191 1.71 17.07 -13.02
C HIS A 191 1.39 17.55 -11.61
N MET A 192 2.44 17.88 -10.89
CA MET A 192 2.40 18.37 -9.52
C MET A 192 2.93 19.80 -9.52
N THR A 193 2.22 20.71 -8.86
CA THR A 193 2.62 22.12 -8.71
C THR A 193 2.60 22.49 -7.23
N LEU A 194 3.44 23.43 -6.83
CA LEU A 194 3.44 23.98 -5.46
C LEU A 194 2.26 24.94 -5.29
N TYR A 195 1.45 24.73 -4.26
CA TYR A 195 0.27 25.55 -3.96
C TYR A 195 0.33 26.17 -2.56
N CYS A 196 -0.38 27.29 -2.42
CA CYS A 196 -0.72 27.90 -1.14
C CYS A 196 -2.23 28.19 -1.08
N GLY A 197 -2.79 28.23 0.13
CA GLY A 197 -4.20 28.56 0.36
C GLY A 197 -4.44 30.02 0.71
N VAL A 198 -5.71 30.42 0.71
CA VAL A 198 -6.16 31.76 1.14
C VAL A 198 -5.59 32.10 2.52
N GLY A 199 -5.07 33.33 2.66
CA GLY A 199 -4.44 33.82 3.91
C GLY A 199 -2.97 33.41 4.08
N HIS A 200 -2.38 32.66 3.13
CA HIS A 200 -0.94 32.50 3.06
C HIS A 200 -0.26 33.77 2.50
N PRO A 201 0.91 34.17 3.01
CA PRO A 201 1.59 35.38 2.52
C PRO A 201 1.86 35.41 1.00
N LEU A 202 2.05 34.26 0.38
CA LEU A 202 2.26 34.11 -1.07
C LEU A 202 0.96 34.11 -1.89
N PHE A 203 -0.22 34.12 -1.24
CA PHE A 203 -1.48 33.96 -1.97
C PHE A 203 -1.78 35.17 -2.89
N ASP A 204 -1.47 36.36 -2.44
CA ASP A 204 -1.73 37.60 -3.20
C ASP A 204 -0.56 38.05 -4.07
N ILE A 205 0.58 37.35 -4.03
CA ILE A 205 1.73 37.64 -4.88
C ILE A 205 1.41 37.27 -6.34
N PRO A 206 1.77 38.09 -7.34
CA PRO A 206 1.57 37.74 -8.74
C PRO A 206 2.21 36.42 -9.12
N GLN A 207 1.49 35.55 -9.85
CA GLN A 207 2.01 34.23 -10.28
C GLN A 207 3.22 34.34 -11.23
N SER A 208 3.41 35.53 -11.85
CA SER A 208 4.55 35.82 -12.70
C SER A 208 5.81 36.23 -11.92
N THR A 209 5.73 36.34 -10.59
CA THR A 209 6.91 36.63 -9.76
C THR A 209 7.90 35.49 -9.87
N PRO A 210 9.16 35.77 -10.30
CA PRO A 210 10.18 34.75 -10.42
C PRO A 210 10.44 34.03 -9.09
N LEU A 211 10.70 32.73 -9.14
CA LEU A 211 11.01 31.90 -7.95
C LEU A 211 12.21 32.51 -7.16
N ALA A 212 13.21 33.03 -7.87
CA ALA A 212 14.40 33.63 -7.26
C ALA A 212 14.12 34.85 -6.35
N GLU A 213 12.94 35.47 -6.49
CA GLU A 213 12.49 36.58 -5.64
C GLU A 213 11.68 36.09 -4.41
N LEU A 214 11.39 34.78 -4.35
CA LEU A 214 10.60 34.17 -3.29
C LEU A 214 11.51 33.41 -2.34
N ASP A 215 11.60 33.82 -1.09
CA ASP A 215 12.25 33.04 -0.03
C ASP A 215 11.26 31.97 0.51
N LEU A 216 11.22 30.81 -0.15
CA LEU A 216 10.30 29.74 0.22
C LEU A 216 10.68 29.06 1.54
N ALA A 217 11.96 29.09 1.95
CA ALA A 217 12.46 28.40 3.13
C ALA A 217 11.88 28.96 4.45
N GLN A 218 11.38 30.19 4.46
CA GLN A 218 10.75 30.80 5.62
C GLN A 218 9.33 30.26 5.91
N TYR A 219 8.72 29.55 4.97
CA TYR A 219 7.33 29.08 5.09
C TYR A 219 7.25 27.62 5.50
N LYS A 220 6.18 27.28 6.21
CA LYS A 220 5.88 25.89 6.56
C LYS A 220 5.51 25.11 5.31
N TYR A 221 6.12 23.93 5.16
CA TYR A 221 5.83 23.00 4.08
C TYR A 221 5.21 21.71 4.62
N ALA A 222 4.12 21.26 4.00
CA ALA A 222 3.49 19.96 4.23
C ALA A 222 3.86 19.01 3.08
N GLY A 223 4.28 17.81 3.42
CA GLY A 223 4.64 16.79 2.43
C GLY A 223 4.38 15.38 2.92
N TYR A 224 4.47 14.40 2.00
CA TYR A 224 4.23 13.00 2.33
C TYR A 224 5.20 12.46 3.37
N ALA A 225 4.73 11.54 4.22
CA ALA A 225 5.53 10.87 5.25
C ALA A 225 6.45 9.78 4.67
N PHE A 226 6.21 9.33 3.44
CA PHE A 226 6.98 8.33 2.71
C PHE A 226 7.90 8.98 1.66
N ASN A 227 8.84 8.19 1.13
CA ASN A 227 9.70 8.64 0.03
C ASN A 227 8.86 8.79 -1.24
N SER A 228 8.86 9.99 -1.80
CA SER A 228 8.07 10.36 -2.98
C SER A 228 8.84 11.38 -3.83
N PRO A 229 8.51 11.56 -5.11
CA PRO A 229 9.08 12.62 -5.93
C PRO A 229 8.94 14.02 -5.31
N ASN A 230 7.88 14.27 -4.52
CA ASN A 230 7.69 15.52 -3.76
C ASN A 230 8.88 15.87 -2.87
N MET A 231 9.54 14.87 -2.30
CA MET A 231 10.68 15.12 -1.41
C MET A 231 11.88 15.73 -2.14
N HIS A 232 12.15 15.25 -3.36
CA HIS A 232 13.24 15.79 -4.17
C HIS A 232 12.90 17.21 -4.65
N ALA A 233 11.67 17.43 -5.14
CA ALA A 233 11.19 18.73 -5.55
C ALA A 233 11.21 19.74 -4.38
N ALA A 234 10.76 19.35 -3.20
CA ALA A 234 10.81 20.19 -2.00
C ALA A 234 12.25 20.53 -1.59
N ALA A 235 13.14 19.56 -1.60
CA ALA A 235 14.54 19.75 -1.24
C ALA A 235 15.27 20.71 -2.20
N SER A 236 14.99 20.63 -3.51
CA SER A 236 15.56 21.56 -4.51
C SER A 236 15.10 23.01 -4.32
N LEU A 237 13.95 23.20 -3.68
CA LEU A 237 13.39 24.53 -3.34
C LEU A 237 13.74 24.99 -1.93
N GLY A 238 14.57 24.26 -1.18
CA GLY A 238 14.92 24.58 0.20
C GLY A 238 13.77 24.42 1.20
N LEU A 239 12.70 23.69 0.83
CA LEU A 239 11.53 23.48 1.68
C LEU A 239 11.76 22.36 2.70
N GLU A 240 11.63 22.68 3.99
CA GLU A 240 11.71 21.71 5.07
C GLU A 240 10.32 21.29 5.55
N ARG A 241 10.11 19.97 5.68
CA ARG A 241 8.82 19.45 6.14
C ARG A 241 8.54 19.79 7.60
N SER A 242 7.52 20.62 7.82
CA SER A 242 6.97 20.96 9.12
C SER A 242 5.67 20.17 9.43
N ALA A 243 5.04 19.58 8.42
CA ALA A 243 3.91 18.66 8.57
C ALA A 243 4.07 17.45 7.65
N ARG A 244 3.60 16.27 8.11
CA ARG A 244 3.69 14.99 7.39
C ARG A 244 2.31 14.38 7.24
N VAL A 245 2.00 13.93 6.03
CA VAL A 245 0.72 13.29 5.68
C VAL A 245 0.95 11.97 4.97
N GLN A 246 -0.06 11.09 4.98
CA GLN A 246 -0.03 9.83 4.25
C GLN A 246 -0.78 9.94 2.91
N GLU A 247 -1.77 10.81 2.83
CA GLU A 247 -2.77 10.90 1.77
C GLU A 247 -2.91 12.34 1.27
N GLU A 248 -3.29 12.50 0.01
CA GLU A 248 -3.43 13.80 -0.64
C GLU A 248 -4.60 14.63 -0.10
N GLU A 249 -5.65 13.97 0.40
CA GLU A 249 -6.75 14.64 1.09
C GLU A 249 -6.23 15.46 2.29
N ALA A 250 -5.39 14.85 3.14
CA ALA A 250 -4.81 15.53 4.29
C ALA A 250 -3.84 16.65 3.87
N LEU A 251 -3.09 16.45 2.77
CA LEU A 251 -2.22 17.48 2.21
C LEU A 251 -3.03 18.69 1.72
N SER A 252 -4.12 18.42 1.00
CA SER A 252 -5.04 19.44 0.51
C SER A 252 -5.63 20.29 1.64
N LEU A 253 -6.01 19.69 2.77
CA LEU A 253 -6.51 20.40 3.95
C LEU A 253 -5.44 21.32 4.55
N LEU A 254 -4.19 20.88 4.65
CA LEU A 254 -3.09 21.71 5.15
C LEU A 254 -2.81 22.89 4.24
N VAL A 255 -2.79 22.70 2.92
CA VAL A 255 -2.61 23.77 1.94
C VAL A 255 -3.79 24.75 2.01
N GLN A 256 -5.04 24.28 2.01
CA GLN A 256 -6.24 25.12 2.09
C GLN A 256 -6.32 25.91 3.42
N SER A 257 -5.65 25.47 4.48
CA SER A 257 -5.60 26.20 5.74
C SER A 257 -4.89 27.56 5.63
N GLY A 258 -4.19 27.85 4.52
CA GLY A 258 -3.39 29.04 4.31
C GLY A 258 -2.16 29.15 5.22
N ARG A 259 -1.73 28.03 5.83
CA ARG A 259 -0.58 27.98 6.74
C ARG A 259 0.60 27.19 6.20
N TYR A 260 0.38 26.38 5.17
CA TYR A 260 1.38 25.49 4.60
C TYR A 260 1.45 25.63 3.09
N LEU A 261 2.64 25.54 2.56
CA LEU A 261 2.89 25.18 1.17
C LEU A 261 2.77 23.68 0.99
N GLY A 262 2.34 23.23 -0.18
CA GLY A 262 2.30 21.79 -0.51
C GLY A 262 2.22 21.57 -2.00
N PHE A 263 2.83 20.49 -2.46
CA PHE A 263 2.65 20.05 -3.85
C PHE A 263 1.34 19.25 -3.95
N LEU A 264 0.45 19.72 -4.79
CA LEU A 264 -0.79 19.02 -5.13
C LEU A 264 -0.77 18.62 -6.61
N ALA A 265 -1.40 17.51 -6.92
CA ALA A 265 -1.69 17.15 -8.30
C ALA A 265 -2.62 18.21 -8.93
N ASP A 266 -2.35 18.59 -10.17
CA ASP A 266 -3.10 19.67 -10.83
C ASP A 266 -4.59 19.34 -10.95
N HIS A 267 -4.96 18.09 -11.16
CA HIS A 267 -6.37 17.66 -11.22
C HIS A 267 -7.08 17.78 -9.85
N VAL A 268 -6.36 17.54 -8.74
CA VAL A 268 -6.89 17.71 -7.37
C VAL A 268 -7.04 19.20 -7.07
N ALA A 269 -6.01 19.99 -7.36
CA ALA A 269 -6.01 21.44 -7.14
C ALA A 269 -7.08 22.15 -7.97
N ALA A 270 -7.46 21.63 -9.14
CA ALA A 270 -8.40 22.25 -10.07
C ALA A 270 -9.75 22.61 -9.43
N ALA A 271 -10.27 21.77 -8.54
CA ALA A 271 -11.53 22.03 -7.84
C ALA A 271 -11.42 23.20 -6.85
N PHE A 272 -10.28 23.31 -6.17
CA PHE A 272 -9.99 24.37 -5.20
C PHE A 272 -9.62 25.68 -5.88
N LEU A 273 -8.93 25.62 -7.03
CA LEU A 273 -8.61 26.77 -7.88
C LEU A 273 -9.89 27.47 -8.37
N ARG A 274 -10.86 26.68 -8.89
CA ARG A 274 -12.15 27.24 -9.35
C ARG A 274 -12.93 27.97 -8.24
N LYS A 275 -12.74 27.55 -6.99
CA LYS A 275 -13.36 28.18 -5.80
C LYS A 275 -12.52 29.31 -5.24
N GLY A 276 -11.33 29.57 -5.77
CA GLY A 276 -10.39 30.57 -5.25
C GLY A 276 -9.78 30.22 -3.88
N HIS A 277 -9.81 28.95 -3.49
CA HIS A 277 -9.29 28.50 -2.18
C HIS A 277 -7.77 28.27 -2.17
N VAL A 278 -7.19 27.98 -3.32
CA VAL A 278 -5.74 27.80 -3.48
C VAL A 278 -5.22 28.55 -4.69
N ARG A 279 -3.92 28.82 -4.70
CA ARG A 279 -3.21 29.40 -5.86
C ARG A 279 -1.86 28.70 -6.03
N PRO A 280 -1.40 28.50 -7.29
CA PRO A 280 -0.06 28.01 -7.55
C PRO A 280 0.98 29.09 -7.22
N VAL A 281 2.13 28.64 -6.74
CA VAL A 281 3.28 29.48 -6.40
C VAL A 281 4.34 29.29 -7.48
N ALA A 282 4.67 30.33 -8.26
CA ALA A 282 5.64 30.30 -9.37
C ALA A 282 5.49 29.04 -10.26
N PRO A 283 4.31 28.79 -10.87
CA PRO A 283 3.97 27.49 -11.47
C PRO A 283 4.90 27.05 -12.60
N GLY A 284 5.57 27.99 -13.28
CA GLY A 284 6.56 27.67 -14.31
C GLY A 284 7.89 27.12 -13.79
N GLU A 285 8.17 27.27 -12.50
CA GLU A 285 9.45 26.92 -11.88
C GLU A 285 9.32 25.88 -10.75
N THR A 286 8.13 25.70 -10.20
CA THR A 286 7.88 24.76 -9.09
C THR A 286 7.17 23.48 -9.51
N ALA A 287 6.71 23.40 -10.78
CA ALA A 287 6.02 22.21 -11.29
C ALA A 287 7.01 21.08 -11.62
N TYR A 288 6.59 19.83 -11.37
CA TYR A 288 7.28 18.65 -11.84
C TYR A 288 6.27 17.58 -12.27
N ALA A 289 6.75 16.58 -13.00
CA ALA A 289 5.95 15.48 -13.48
C ALA A 289 6.34 14.17 -12.77
N THR A 290 5.36 13.30 -12.51
CA THR A 290 5.57 11.96 -12.01
C THR A 290 4.81 10.95 -12.86
N THR A 291 5.46 9.84 -13.22
CA THR A 291 4.84 8.77 -14.00
C THR A 291 4.18 7.78 -13.06
N PHE A 292 2.94 7.44 -13.32
CA PHE A 292 2.22 6.34 -12.69
C PHE A 292 2.36 5.07 -13.49
N ALA A 293 2.50 3.95 -12.80
CA ALA A 293 2.63 2.64 -13.41
C ALA A 293 1.71 1.61 -12.73
N ALA A 294 1.25 0.65 -13.53
CA ALA A 294 0.74 -0.60 -13.00
C ALA A 294 1.92 -1.47 -12.56
N VAL A 295 1.85 -1.97 -11.34
CA VAL A 295 2.91 -2.74 -10.71
C VAL A 295 2.39 -4.12 -10.37
N ALA A 296 3.09 -5.16 -10.83
CA ALA A 296 2.78 -6.55 -10.53
C ALA A 296 4.05 -7.32 -10.16
N ARG A 297 3.92 -8.49 -9.56
CA ARG A 297 5.07 -9.34 -9.26
C ARG A 297 5.78 -9.77 -10.54
N ARG A 298 7.09 -9.88 -10.47
CA ARG A 298 7.90 -10.44 -11.54
C ARG A 298 7.97 -11.96 -11.47
N ASN A 299 8.02 -12.49 -10.24
CA ASN A 299 8.03 -13.93 -9.94
C ASN A 299 7.21 -14.21 -8.66
N PRO A 300 6.26 -15.17 -8.67
CA PRO A 300 5.76 -15.83 -9.89
C PRO A 300 5.10 -14.81 -10.83
N GLU A 301 5.01 -15.14 -12.11
CA GLU A 301 4.30 -14.31 -13.08
C GLU A 301 2.84 -14.08 -12.66
N PRO A 302 2.25 -12.94 -12.99
CA PRO A 302 0.85 -12.67 -12.75
C PRO A 302 -0.05 -13.76 -13.36
N ASP A 303 -1.08 -14.14 -12.64
CA ASP A 303 -2.09 -15.08 -13.14
C ASP A 303 -2.87 -14.49 -14.34
N ARG A 304 -3.71 -15.31 -14.96
CA ARG A 304 -4.41 -14.91 -16.20
C ARG A 304 -5.32 -13.71 -15.98
N LYS A 305 -6.10 -13.64 -14.90
CA LYS A 305 -6.98 -12.50 -14.64
C LYS A 305 -6.20 -11.19 -14.45
N THR A 306 -5.07 -11.25 -13.75
CA THR A 306 -4.18 -10.09 -13.56
C THR A 306 -3.55 -9.64 -14.87
N ARG A 307 -3.11 -10.57 -15.73
CA ARG A 307 -2.60 -10.25 -17.06
C ARG A 307 -3.65 -9.59 -17.95
N GLU A 308 -4.87 -10.11 -17.98
CA GLU A 308 -5.97 -9.54 -18.76
C GLU A 308 -6.31 -8.12 -18.27
N PHE A 309 -6.30 -7.88 -16.95
CA PHE A 309 -6.52 -6.54 -16.42
C PHE A 309 -5.37 -5.58 -16.78
N LEU A 310 -4.11 -6.03 -16.76
CA LEU A 310 -2.95 -5.26 -17.22
C LEU A 310 -3.07 -4.90 -18.71
N GLU A 311 -3.61 -5.79 -19.55
CA GLU A 311 -3.88 -5.49 -20.96
C GLU A 311 -5.02 -4.47 -21.10
N CYS A 312 -6.08 -4.54 -20.29
CA CYS A 312 -7.12 -3.52 -20.25
C CYS A 312 -6.57 -2.14 -19.86
N LEU A 313 -5.66 -2.09 -18.86
CA LEU A 313 -4.96 -0.86 -18.49
C LEU A 313 -4.09 -0.35 -19.63
N ARG A 314 -3.33 -1.21 -20.30
CA ARG A 314 -2.50 -0.83 -21.46
C ARG A 314 -3.35 -0.26 -22.60
N ALA A 315 -4.47 -0.90 -22.90
CA ALA A 315 -5.40 -0.44 -23.94
C ALA A 315 -6.04 0.92 -23.62
N ALA A 316 -6.27 1.20 -22.32
CA ALA A 316 -6.76 2.49 -21.86
C ALA A 316 -5.68 3.60 -21.92
N HIS A 317 -4.40 3.25 -22.02
CA HIS A 317 -3.26 4.18 -22.04
C HIS A 317 -2.37 3.91 -23.27
N PRO A 318 -2.82 4.26 -24.48
CA PRO A 318 -2.07 3.97 -25.71
C PRO A 318 -0.77 4.77 -25.82
N ASP A 319 -0.70 5.94 -25.18
CA ASP A 319 0.47 6.84 -25.15
C ASP A 319 0.80 7.19 -23.70
N PRO A 320 1.66 6.40 -23.01
CA PRO A 320 1.99 6.60 -21.60
C PRO A 320 2.87 7.83 -21.29
#